data_c5baada9f756d50f576b1b06239c4389
#
_entry.id   c5baada9f756d50f576b1b06239c4389
#
_cell.length_a   1.000
_cell.length_b   1.000
_cell.length_c   1.000
_cell.angle_alpha   90.00
_cell.angle_beta   90.00
_cell.angle_gamma   90.00
#
_symmetry.space_group_name_H-M   'P 1'
#
loop_
_entity.id
_entity.type
_entity.pdbx_description
1 polymer ?
#
loop_
_entity_poly.entity_id
_entity_poly.type
_entity_poly.pdbx_seq_one_letter_code
_entity_poly.pdbx_strand_id
1 'polypeptide(L)'
;RVASCLEGGIFAAAALRVVGFPPLIFDLEAEQDTDHVVAIFKVRGHWGAVAKSNFTGCRYREPVYRSLRELAMSYFNIYFNLRGERTLRRYSRPVNLARFDHLKWMTTDKPIWFIAEYLCEIPHISLLTPAMEKNLTRLDRRTMSGEMVGHRKK
;
A
#
# COMPACT_ATOMS: atom_id res chain seq x y z
N ARG A 1 -3.90 -5.56 -20.31
CA ARG A 1 -4.50 -5.61 -18.97
C ARG A 1 -3.66 -4.74 -18.06
N VAL A 2 -4.25 -3.82 -17.32
CA VAL A 2 -3.52 -2.97 -16.36
C VAL A 2 -3.70 -3.60 -14.99
N ALA A 3 -2.59 -4.00 -14.34
CA ALA A 3 -2.63 -4.57 -13.00
C ALA A 3 -3.10 -3.53 -11.96
N SER A 4 -3.91 -3.95 -10.99
CA SER A 4 -4.27 -3.18 -9.80
C SER A 4 -3.10 -3.02 -8.82
N CYS A 5 -3.26 -2.20 -7.78
CA CYS A 5 -2.27 -2.13 -6.70
C CYS A 5 -2.14 -3.46 -5.95
N LEU A 6 -3.25 -4.18 -5.76
CA LEU A 6 -3.28 -5.52 -5.16
C LEU A 6 -2.42 -6.51 -5.96
N GLU A 7 -2.68 -6.65 -7.26
CA GLU A 7 -1.90 -7.54 -8.13
C GLU A 7 -0.41 -7.16 -8.17
N GLY A 8 -0.12 -5.85 -8.21
CA GLY A 8 1.26 -5.35 -8.17
C GLY A 8 1.95 -5.59 -6.83
N GLY A 9 1.26 -5.42 -5.71
CA GLY A 9 1.77 -5.72 -4.36
C GLY A 9 2.05 -7.22 -4.18
N ILE A 10 1.12 -8.07 -4.63
CA ILE A 10 1.30 -9.52 -4.57
C ILE A 10 2.46 -9.99 -5.47
N PHE A 11 2.57 -9.45 -6.69
CA PHE A 11 3.69 -9.73 -7.56
C PHE A 11 5.04 -9.31 -6.94
N ALA A 12 5.10 -8.12 -6.32
CA ALA A 12 6.29 -7.65 -5.64
C ALA A 12 6.66 -8.55 -4.44
N ALA A 13 5.67 -9.00 -3.67
CA ALA A 13 5.88 -9.95 -2.57
C ALA A 13 6.41 -11.30 -3.07
N ALA A 14 5.91 -11.79 -4.22
CA ALA A 14 6.42 -13.00 -4.86
C ALA A 14 7.89 -12.81 -5.30
N ALA A 15 8.22 -11.69 -5.93
CA ALA A 15 9.59 -11.36 -6.32
C ALA A 15 10.54 -11.27 -5.11
N LEU A 16 10.11 -10.62 -4.04
CA LEU A 16 10.85 -10.55 -2.78
C LEU A 16 11.08 -11.94 -2.18
N ARG A 17 10.10 -12.84 -2.25
CA ARG A 17 10.26 -14.23 -1.81
C ARG A 17 11.34 -14.99 -2.59
N VAL A 18 11.40 -14.79 -3.90
CA VAL A 18 12.42 -15.43 -4.76
C VAL A 18 13.83 -15.00 -4.37
N VAL A 19 14.01 -13.77 -3.92
CA VAL A 19 15.32 -13.25 -3.46
C VAL A 19 15.56 -13.41 -1.95
N GLY A 20 14.74 -14.23 -1.26
CA GLY A 20 14.97 -14.65 0.12
C GLY A 20 14.27 -13.83 1.21
N PHE A 21 13.42 -12.86 0.87
CA PHE A 21 12.59 -12.17 1.85
C PHE A 21 11.27 -12.92 2.10
N PRO A 22 10.68 -12.81 3.30
CA PRO A 22 9.32 -13.30 3.51
C PRO A 22 8.34 -12.50 2.62
N PRO A 23 7.34 -13.17 1.99
CA PRO A 23 6.39 -12.51 1.09
C PRO A 23 5.33 -11.74 1.89
N LEU A 24 5.69 -10.56 2.37
CA LEU A 24 4.82 -9.72 3.20
C LEU A 24 4.10 -8.69 2.35
N ILE A 25 2.79 -8.58 2.57
CA ILE A 25 1.99 -7.45 2.09
C ILE A 25 1.47 -6.63 3.27
N PHE A 26 1.14 -5.38 2.98
CA PHE A 26 0.76 -4.36 3.94
C PHE A 26 -0.31 -3.49 3.29
N ASP A 27 -1.46 -3.38 3.93
CA ASP A 27 -2.58 -2.60 3.43
C ASP A 27 -2.63 -1.21 4.04
N LEU A 28 -2.83 -0.22 3.20
CA LEU A 28 -3.02 1.19 3.54
C LEU A 28 -4.47 1.54 3.25
N GLU A 29 -5.29 1.58 4.31
CA GLU A 29 -6.73 1.83 4.23
C GLU A 29 -7.02 3.32 4.12
N ALA A 30 -7.84 3.69 3.14
CA ALA A 30 -8.23 5.06 2.85
C ALA A 30 -9.73 5.28 3.08
N GLU A 31 -10.11 6.53 3.34
CA GLU A 31 -11.50 6.96 3.42
C GLU A 31 -11.89 7.74 2.17
N GLN A 32 -13.01 7.36 1.53
CA GLN A 32 -13.50 7.97 0.27
C GLN A 32 -12.49 7.88 -0.89
N ASP A 33 -11.68 6.84 -0.89
CA ASP A 33 -10.67 6.55 -1.88
C ASP A 33 -10.45 5.03 -1.95
N THR A 34 -9.55 4.57 -2.82
CA THR A 34 -9.15 3.17 -2.88
C THR A 34 -7.99 2.88 -1.93
N ASP A 35 -8.03 1.75 -1.26
CA ASP A 35 -6.93 1.23 -0.47
C ASP A 35 -5.71 0.93 -1.35
N HIS A 36 -4.53 0.87 -0.73
CA HIS A 36 -3.29 0.61 -1.43
C HIS A 36 -2.50 -0.52 -0.81
N VAL A 37 -2.41 -1.63 -1.53
CA VAL A 37 -1.62 -2.78 -1.10
C VAL A 37 -0.19 -2.65 -1.58
N VAL A 38 0.76 -2.74 -0.65
CA VAL A 38 2.20 -2.68 -0.92
C VAL A 38 2.89 -3.94 -0.40
N ALA A 39 3.90 -4.43 -1.11
CA ALA A 39 4.82 -5.43 -0.56
C ALA A 39 5.84 -4.74 0.34
N ILE A 40 6.11 -5.29 1.50
CA ILE A 40 7.08 -4.74 2.45
C ILE A 40 8.22 -5.71 2.70
N PHE A 41 9.37 -5.16 2.99
CA PHE A 41 10.57 -5.94 3.30
C PHE A 41 11.37 -5.25 4.40
N LYS A 42 12.29 -5.99 5.04
CA LYS A 42 13.09 -5.46 6.15
C LYS A 42 14.57 -5.71 5.91
N VAL A 43 15.37 -4.65 5.95
CA VAL A 43 16.83 -4.71 5.82
C VAL A 43 17.45 -4.06 7.04
N ARG A 44 18.35 -4.77 7.72
CA ARG A 44 19.06 -4.28 8.92
C ARG A 44 18.13 -3.62 9.96
N GLY A 45 16.96 -4.21 10.16
CA GLY A 45 15.99 -3.72 11.14
C GLY A 45 15.04 -2.63 10.65
N HIS A 46 15.19 -2.12 9.43
CA HIS A 46 14.36 -1.05 8.86
C HIS A 46 13.43 -1.56 7.76
N TRP A 47 12.23 -1.00 7.73
CA TRP A 47 11.19 -1.35 6.76
C TRP A 47 11.32 -0.53 5.49
N GLY A 48 11.13 -1.21 4.35
CA GLY A 48 10.96 -0.63 3.03
C GLY A 48 9.71 -1.20 2.36
N ALA A 49 9.31 -0.63 1.22
CA ALA A 49 8.15 -1.09 0.49
C ALA A 49 8.32 -0.99 -1.03
N VAL A 50 7.66 -1.90 -1.75
CA VAL A 50 7.54 -1.89 -3.22
C VAL A 50 6.08 -2.01 -3.58
N ALA A 51 5.61 -1.18 -4.48
CA ALA A 51 4.22 -1.19 -4.92
C ALA A 51 4.05 -0.78 -6.39
N LYS A 52 2.90 -1.12 -6.95
CA LYS A 52 2.42 -0.57 -8.21
C LYS A 52 1.38 0.51 -7.90
N SER A 53 1.63 1.72 -8.32
CA SER A 53 0.71 2.83 -8.19
C SER A 53 0.67 3.69 -9.46
N ASN A 54 -0.47 4.34 -9.68
CA ASN A 54 -0.62 5.39 -10.70
C ASN A 54 -0.07 6.74 -10.20
N PHE A 55 0.04 6.91 -8.88
CA PHE A 55 0.66 8.08 -8.26
C PHE A 55 2.16 7.85 -8.10
N THR A 56 2.97 8.85 -8.46
CA THR A 56 4.43 8.72 -8.51
C THR A 56 5.04 8.42 -7.16
N GLY A 57 4.61 9.09 -6.12
CA GLY A 57 5.14 8.95 -4.77
C GLY A 57 4.67 7.69 -4.02
N CYS A 58 3.71 6.91 -4.56
CA CYS A 58 3.17 5.74 -3.86
C CYS A 58 3.79 4.40 -4.30
N ARG A 59 4.97 4.39 -4.94
CA ARG A 59 5.54 3.17 -5.55
C ARG A 59 6.60 2.48 -4.74
N TYR A 60 7.52 3.22 -4.16
CA TYR A 60 8.71 2.67 -3.49
C TYR A 60 9.04 3.43 -2.21
N ARG A 61 9.57 2.68 -1.24
CA ARG A 61 10.17 3.23 -0.01
C ARG A 61 11.46 2.50 0.28
N GLU A 62 12.53 3.26 0.44
CA GLU A 62 13.80 2.74 0.94
C GLU A 62 13.65 2.11 2.32
N PRO A 63 14.43 1.06 2.67
CA PRO A 63 14.35 0.41 3.97
C PRO A 63 15.04 1.26 5.06
N VAL A 64 14.41 2.38 5.42
CA VAL A 64 14.89 3.35 6.44
C VAL A 64 13.92 3.57 7.58
N TYR A 65 12.71 3.02 7.51
CA TYR A 65 11.65 3.23 8.50
C TYR A 65 11.77 2.24 9.65
N ARG A 66 11.78 2.75 10.89
CA ARG A 66 11.99 1.93 12.10
C ARG A 66 10.75 1.15 12.52
N SER A 67 9.57 1.63 12.16
CA SER A 67 8.28 1.01 12.49
C SER A 67 7.34 0.97 11.29
N LEU A 68 6.33 0.10 11.36
CA LEU A 68 5.27 0.04 10.36
C LEU A 68 4.44 1.32 10.32
N ARG A 69 4.23 1.96 11.48
CA ARG A 69 3.55 3.25 11.56
C ARG A 69 4.35 4.34 10.84
N GLU A 70 5.65 4.37 11.02
CA GLU A 70 6.53 5.32 10.34
C GLU A 70 6.52 5.10 8.82
N LEU A 71 6.57 3.85 8.36
CA LEU A 71 6.41 3.49 6.96
C LEU A 71 5.06 3.94 6.42
N ALA A 72 3.94 3.64 7.10
CA ALA A 72 2.61 4.07 6.68
C ALA A 72 2.48 5.60 6.62
N MET A 73 3.01 6.33 7.62
CA MET A 73 3.00 7.79 7.65
C MET A 73 3.81 8.41 6.51
N SER A 74 4.79 7.72 5.95
CA SER A 74 5.54 8.20 4.78
C SER A 74 4.69 8.37 3.52
N TYR A 75 3.54 7.71 3.46
CA TYR A 75 2.56 7.86 2.37
C TYR A 75 1.55 8.97 2.63
N PHE A 76 1.35 9.40 3.89
CA PHE A 76 0.24 10.23 4.31
C PHE A 76 0.10 11.53 3.51
N ASN A 77 1.19 12.26 3.30
CA ASN A 77 1.13 13.57 2.64
C ASN A 77 0.87 13.51 1.14
N ILE A 78 1.08 12.36 0.52
CA ILE A 78 0.93 12.14 -0.92
C ILE A 78 -0.18 11.13 -1.26
N TYR A 79 -0.96 10.72 -0.25
CA TYR A 79 -2.10 9.84 -0.44
C TYR A 79 -3.38 10.67 -0.47
N PHE A 80 -3.96 10.82 -1.64
CA PHE A 80 -5.10 11.72 -1.86
C PHE A 80 -6.02 11.23 -2.98
N ASN A 81 -7.29 11.62 -2.91
CA ASN A 81 -8.26 11.40 -3.97
C ASN A 81 -8.20 12.53 -5.03
N LEU A 82 -8.96 12.38 -6.13
CA LEU A 82 -8.98 13.36 -7.23
C LEU A 82 -9.50 14.75 -6.83
N ARG A 83 -10.11 14.89 -5.63
CA ARG A 83 -10.51 16.18 -5.06
C ARG A 83 -9.38 16.85 -4.27
N GLY A 84 -8.22 16.21 -4.17
CA GLY A 84 -7.07 16.67 -3.39
C GLY A 84 -7.24 16.50 -1.88
N GLU A 85 -8.18 15.68 -1.43
CA GLU A 85 -8.36 15.36 -0.02
C GLU A 85 -7.38 14.28 0.39
N ARG A 86 -6.70 14.45 1.54
CA ARG A 86 -5.83 13.41 2.12
C ARG A 86 -6.69 12.31 2.70
N THR A 87 -6.55 11.10 2.19
CA THR A 87 -7.50 10.01 2.40
C THR A 87 -6.97 8.86 3.26
N LEU A 88 -5.66 8.72 3.44
CA LEU A 88 -5.08 7.66 4.26
C LEU A 88 -5.52 7.77 5.72
N ARG A 89 -6.06 6.67 6.29
CA ARG A 89 -6.58 6.63 7.67
C ARG A 89 -5.95 5.56 8.54
N ARG A 90 -5.75 4.37 8.00
CA ARG A 90 -5.33 3.20 8.76
C ARG A 90 -4.32 2.37 8.01
N TYR A 91 -3.72 1.42 8.68
CA TYR A 91 -2.85 0.42 8.08
C TYR A 91 -3.04 -0.93 8.74
N SER A 92 -2.85 -2.02 8.00
CA SER A 92 -2.94 -3.38 8.52
C SER A 92 -1.66 -3.78 9.26
N ARG A 93 -1.71 -4.90 9.99
CA ARG A 93 -0.49 -5.65 10.29
C ARG A 93 0.03 -6.31 9.01
N PRO A 94 1.34 -6.61 8.92
CA PRO A 94 1.87 -7.36 7.79
C PRO A 94 1.19 -8.72 7.63
N VAL A 95 0.78 -9.03 6.42
CA VAL A 95 0.24 -10.33 6.07
C VAL A 95 1.30 -11.13 5.32
N ASN A 96 1.70 -12.28 5.89
CA ASN A 96 2.61 -13.19 5.21
C ASN A 96 1.82 -14.09 4.25
N LEU A 97 2.05 -13.91 2.95
CA LEU A 97 1.36 -14.66 1.90
C LEU A 97 1.72 -16.16 1.88
N ALA A 98 2.76 -16.60 2.58
CA ALA A 98 3.08 -18.02 2.73
C ALA A 98 1.90 -18.82 3.34
N ARG A 99 1.02 -18.17 4.12
CA ARG A 99 -0.21 -18.78 4.65
C ARG A 99 -1.18 -19.28 3.56
N PHE A 100 -1.07 -18.72 2.36
CA PHE A 100 -1.89 -19.06 1.20
C PHE A 100 -1.17 -19.98 0.19
N ASP A 101 -0.01 -20.56 0.54
CA ASP A 101 0.76 -21.44 -0.36
C ASP A 101 -0.07 -22.64 -0.86
N HIS A 102 -0.98 -23.16 -0.01
CA HIS A 102 -1.91 -24.23 -0.37
C HIS A 102 -2.87 -23.84 -1.51
N LEU A 103 -3.11 -22.54 -1.74
CA LEU A 103 -3.91 -21.99 -2.83
C LEU A 103 -3.08 -21.63 -4.07
N LYS A 104 -1.77 -21.93 -4.06
CA LYS A 104 -0.83 -21.68 -5.17
C LYS A 104 -0.83 -20.24 -5.66
N TRP A 105 -0.94 -19.27 -4.75
CA TRP A 105 -1.12 -17.84 -5.05
C TRP A 105 -0.07 -17.23 -5.99
N MET A 106 1.15 -17.81 -6.05
CA MET A 106 2.23 -17.34 -6.93
C MET A 106 2.09 -17.82 -8.38
N THR A 107 1.34 -18.89 -8.64
CA THR A 107 1.33 -19.59 -9.93
C THR A 107 -0.07 -19.85 -10.47
N THR A 108 -1.11 -19.49 -9.73
CA THR A 108 -2.49 -19.65 -10.19
C THR A 108 -2.83 -18.67 -11.28
N ASP A 109 -3.57 -19.13 -12.29
CA ASP A 109 -4.20 -18.29 -13.32
C ASP A 109 -5.59 -17.77 -12.90
N LYS A 110 -6.09 -18.23 -11.75
CA LYS A 110 -7.38 -17.82 -11.19
C LYS A 110 -7.27 -16.49 -10.46
N PRO A 111 -8.38 -15.73 -10.37
CA PRO A 111 -8.42 -14.52 -9.56
C PRO A 111 -8.06 -14.78 -8.09
N ILE A 112 -7.24 -13.90 -7.52
CA ILE A 112 -6.71 -14.03 -6.15
C ILE A 112 -7.52 -13.18 -5.15
N TRP A 113 -8.84 -13.09 -5.34
CA TRP A 113 -9.75 -12.30 -4.51
C TRP A 113 -9.74 -12.68 -3.03
N PHE A 114 -9.44 -13.95 -2.70
CA PHE A 114 -9.31 -14.41 -1.32
C PHE A 114 -8.26 -13.63 -0.50
N ILE A 115 -7.24 -13.05 -1.16
CA ILE A 115 -6.27 -12.19 -0.49
C ILE A 115 -6.89 -10.81 -0.21
N ALA A 116 -7.65 -10.25 -1.15
CA ALA A 116 -8.37 -9.00 -0.94
C ALA A 116 -9.41 -9.12 0.19
N GLU A 117 -10.21 -10.17 0.16
CA GLU A 117 -11.21 -10.49 1.19
C GLU A 117 -10.54 -10.58 2.56
N TYR A 118 -9.44 -11.31 2.65
CA TYR A 118 -8.67 -11.42 3.89
C TYR A 118 -8.17 -10.06 4.40
N LEU A 119 -7.67 -9.19 3.51
CA LEU A 119 -7.23 -7.84 3.89
C LEU A 119 -8.37 -6.98 4.42
N CYS A 120 -9.58 -7.09 3.86
CA CYS A 120 -10.77 -6.39 4.36
C CYS A 120 -11.23 -6.87 5.75
N GLU A 121 -10.97 -8.12 6.10
CA GLU A 121 -11.41 -8.72 7.36
C GLU A 121 -10.46 -8.48 8.55
N ILE A 122 -9.18 -8.25 8.28
CA ILE A 122 -8.18 -8.09 9.35
C ILE A 122 -8.28 -6.70 10.01
N PRO A 123 -7.93 -6.60 11.30
CA PRO A 123 -7.91 -5.32 11.99
C PRO A 123 -6.89 -4.34 11.41
N HIS A 124 -7.30 -3.08 11.25
CA HIS A 124 -6.46 -1.96 10.85
C HIS A 124 -6.21 -1.01 12.03
N ILE A 125 -5.02 -0.44 12.08
CA ILE A 125 -4.54 0.45 13.13
C ILE A 125 -4.65 1.89 12.65
N SER A 126 -5.34 2.74 13.40
CA SER A 126 -5.52 4.15 13.07
C SER A 126 -4.21 4.92 13.08
N LEU A 127 -3.98 5.73 12.05
CA LEU A 127 -2.86 6.67 11.94
C LEU A 127 -3.15 7.99 12.63
N LEU A 128 -4.41 8.41 12.62
CA LEU A 128 -4.87 9.72 13.06
C LEU A 128 -5.88 9.59 14.20
N THR A 129 -6.00 10.64 14.98
CA THR A 129 -7.13 10.82 15.89
C THR A 129 -8.30 11.50 15.16
N PRO A 130 -9.55 11.37 15.63
CA PRO A 130 -10.70 12.06 15.03
C PRO A 130 -10.53 13.58 14.95
N ALA A 131 -9.82 14.17 15.91
CA ALA A 131 -9.52 15.61 15.91
C ALA A 131 -8.54 16.00 14.78
N MET A 132 -7.54 15.15 14.48
CA MET A 132 -6.63 15.37 13.35
C MET A 132 -7.36 15.25 12.02
N GLU A 133 -8.24 14.26 11.86
CA GLU A 133 -8.98 14.04 10.61
C GLU A 133 -9.85 15.23 10.22
N LYS A 134 -10.53 15.85 11.20
CA LYS A 134 -11.36 17.05 10.98
C LYS A 134 -10.59 18.28 10.51
N ASN A 135 -9.30 18.35 10.79
CA ASN A 135 -8.47 19.50 10.50
C ASN A 135 -7.51 19.30 9.31
N LEU A 136 -7.69 18.21 8.52
CA LEU A 136 -6.85 17.97 7.36
C LEU A 136 -7.07 19.02 6.27
N THR A 137 -5.95 19.57 5.79
CA THR A 137 -5.97 20.47 4.63
C THR A 137 -5.92 19.69 3.33
N ARG A 138 -6.46 20.24 2.26
CA ARG A 138 -6.31 19.66 0.92
C ARG A 138 -4.88 19.82 0.40
N LEU A 139 -4.51 18.96 -0.52
CA LEU A 139 -3.26 19.07 -1.27
C LEU A 139 -3.27 20.35 -2.12
N ASP A 140 -2.13 21.00 -2.21
CA ASP A 140 -1.93 22.07 -3.16
C ASP A 140 -1.85 21.53 -4.60
N ARG A 141 -2.17 22.41 -5.58
CA ARG A 141 -2.26 22.02 -6.99
C ARG A 141 -0.92 21.55 -7.57
N ARG A 142 0.21 22.08 -7.11
CA ARG A 142 1.54 21.71 -7.62
C ARG A 142 1.90 20.29 -7.19
N THR A 143 1.73 19.96 -5.91
CA THR A 143 1.95 18.62 -5.39
C THR A 143 1.04 17.62 -6.08
N MET A 144 -0.25 17.92 -6.20
CA MET A 144 -1.21 17.06 -6.89
C MET A 144 -0.81 16.80 -8.35
N SER A 145 -0.40 17.82 -9.09
CA SER A 145 0.04 17.70 -10.48
C SER A 145 1.32 16.84 -10.60
N GLY A 146 2.27 17.00 -9.69
CA GLY A 146 3.50 16.21 -9.66
C GLY A 146 3.24 14.72 -9.39
N GLU A 147 2.38 14.43 -8.42
CA GLU A 147 2.01 13.06 -8.09
C GLU A 147 1.21 12.35 -9.20
N MET A 148 0.50 13.11 -10.02
CA MET A 148 -0.30 12.60 -11.14
C MET A 148 0.48 12.50 -12.46
N VAL A 149 1.78 12.75 -12.50
CA VAL A 149 2.61 12.58 -13.70
C VAL A 149 2.53 11.14 -14.18
N GLY A 150 2.14 10.95 -15.45
CA GLY A 150 1.92 9.62 -16.02
C GLY A 150 0.60 8.93 -15.61
N HIS A 151 -0.25 9.60 -14.84
CA HIS A 151 -1.60 9.13 -14.57
C HIS A 151 -2.43 9.15 -15.86
N ARG A 152 -2.95 8.00 -16.28
CA ARG A 152 -3.84 7.94 -17.45
C ARG A 152 -5.19 8.54 -17.07
N LYS A 153 -5.57 9.64 -17.71
CA LYS A 153 -6.95 10.10 -17.69
C LYS A 153 -7.81 9.01 -18.36
N LYS A 154 -8.82 8.55 -17.64
CA LYS A 154 -9.87 7.69 -18.23
C LYS A 154 -10.76 8.53 -19.13
#